data_ec06b6049e1158555f62cb8275c983ba
#
_entry.id   ec06b6049e1158555f62cb8275c983ba
#
_cell.length_a   1.000
_cell.length_b   1.000
_cell.length_c   1.000
_cell.angle_alpha   90.00
_cell.angle_beta   90.00
_cell.angle_gamma   90.00
#
_symmetry.space_group_name_H-M   'P 1'
#
loop_
_entity.id
_entity.type
_entity.pdbx_description
1 polymer ?
#
loop_
_entity_poly.entity_id
_entity_poly.type
_entity_poly.pdbx_seq_one_letter_code
_entity_poly.pdbx_strand_id
1 'polypeptide(L)'
;SGVYQGQTYALPYESNPILMCVNKDLLDKEGIAVPKEGWTLEEFYTICKKLTKDTNGDGQLDQFGSTEYTWKEALAANGGHLFQGGMLKLTAPEVKESLTFLQKLEDLNKNYKVSSKDFDQGKVAFYPMTLAQYRTYKPYPYHVSKYSNFTWTCIPMPAKSKTTKATLVTTTSFAMSARSSH
;
A
#
# COMPACT_ATOMS: atom_id res chain seq x y z
N SER A 1 -15.20 -5.37 -11.61
CA SER A 1 -16.56 -5.23 -12.14
C SER A 1 -17.27 -6.57 -12.01
N GLY A 2 -18.59 -6.57 -11.75
CA GLY A 2 -19.41 -7.78 -11.66
C GLY A 2 -19.79 -8.36 -13.02
N VAL A 3 -19.11 -7.99 -14.10
CA VAL A 3 -19.40 -8.38 -15.47
C VAL A 3 -18.37 -9.40 -15.98
N TYR A 4 -18.83 -10.52 -16.54
CA TYR A 4 -18.01 -11.52 -17.18
C TYR A 4 -18.65 -11.93 -18.52
N GLN A 5 -17.87 -11.92 -19.60
CA GLN A 5 -18.35 -12.22 -20.98
C GLN A 5 -19.62 -11.43 -21.39
N GLY A 6 -19.69 -10.14 -21.00
CA GLY A 6 -20.83 -9.28 -21.31
C GLY A 6 -22.07 -9.46 -20.43
N GLN A 7 -22.07 -10.43 -19.52
CA GLN A 7 -23.17 -10.67 -18.59
C GLN A 7 -22.85 -10.17 -17.19
N THR A 8 -23.84 -9.58 -16.51
CA THR A 8 -23.71 -9.10 -15.14
C THR A 8 -24.01 -10.22 -14.16
N TYR A 9 -23.02 -10.61 -13.37
CA TYR A 9 -23.09 -11.64 -12.32
C TYR A 9 -23.13 -11.07 -10.93
N ALA A 10 -22.70 -9.83 -10.76
CA ALA A 10 -22.67 -9.17 -9.47
C ALA A 10 -22.82 -7.65 -9.64
N LEU A 11 -23.48 -7.01 -8.67
CA LEU A 11 -23.65 -5.56 -8.62
C LEU A 11 -22.70 -4.98 -7.57
N PRO A 12 -21.71 -4.16 -7.97
CA PRO A 12 -20.85 -3.51 -7.00
C PRO A 12 -21.64 -2.47 -6.19
N TYR A 13 -21.47 -2.50 -4.87
CA TYR A 13 -22.11 -1.52 -3.97
C TYR A 13 -21.07 -0.70 -3.20
N GLU A 14 -19.85 -1.17 -3.11
CA GLU A 14 -18.78 -0.46 -2.40
C GLU A 14 -17.48 -0.53 -3.19
N SER A 15 -16.77 0.59 -3.25
CA SER A 15 -15.41 0.69 -3.80
C SER A 15 -14.47 1.26 -2.76
N ASN A 16 -13.42 0.50 -2.45
CA ASN A 16 -12.40 0.89 -1.48
C ASN A 16 -11.05 1.08 -2.20
N PRO A 17 -10.68 2.31 -2.55
CA PRO A 17 -9.34 2.61 -3.04
C PRO A 17 -8.31 2.41 -1.94
N ILE A 18 -7.10 2.00 -2.33
CA ILE A 18 -5.94 1.97 -1.45
C ILE A 18 -5.21 3.30 -1.56
N LEU A 19 -4.94 3.91 -0.40
CA LEU A 19 -4.17 5.14 -0.27
C LEU A 19 -2.89 4.86 0.52
N MET A 20 -1.85 5.64 0.29
CA MET A 20 -0.65 5.61 1.11
C MET A 20 -0.83 6.52 2.32
N CYS A 21 -0.93 5.92 3.50
CA CYS A 21 -0.92 6.64 4.76
C CYS A 21 0.53 6.98 5.13
N VAL A 22 0.76 8.21 5.57
CA VAL A 22 2.09 8.77 5.80
C VAL A 22 2.20 9.32 7.21
N ASN A 23 3.17 8.85 7.97
CA ASN A 23 3.58 9.45 9.23
C ASN A 23 4.40 10.73 8.93
N LYS A 24 3.75 11.88 9.07
CA LYS A 24 4.37 13.18 8.79
C LYS A 24 5.50 13.51 9.75
N ASP A 25 5.32 13.25 11.04
CA ASP A 25 6.30 13.59 12.06
C ASP A 25 7.62 12.86 11.80
N LEU A 26 7.55 11.62 11.30
CA LEU A 26 8.73 10.84 10.97
C LEU A 26 9.44 11.38 9.72
N LEU A 27 8.70 11.81 8.70
CA LEU A 27 9.26 12.47 7.53
C LEU A 27 9.89 13.83 7.90
N ASP A 28 9.18 14.64 8.67
CA ASP A 28 9.63 15.96 9.10
C ASP A 28 10.92 15.88 9.94
N LYS A 29 11.00 14.90 10.85
CA LYS A 29 12.22 14.60 11.64
C LYS A 29 13.44 14.33 10.76
N GLU A 30 13.23 13.72 9.61
CA GLU A 30 14.30 13.36 8.65
C GLU A 30 14.51 14.41 7.55
N GLY A 31 13.80 15.54 7.62
CA GLY A 31 13.88 16.60 6.62
C GLY A 31 13.37 16.16 5.25
N ILE A 32 12.37 15.27 5.21
CA ILE A 32 11.78 14.73 3.99
C ILE A 32 10.39 15.34 3.82
N ALA A 33 10.17 16.03 2.69
CA ALA A 33 8.85 16.52 2.36
C ALA A 33 7.88 15.37 2.05
N VAL A 34 6.62 15.51 2.45
CA VAL A 34 5.57 14.56 2.05
C VAL A 34 5.49 14.50 0.51
N PRO A 35 5.57 13.30 -0.09
CA PRO A 35 5.53 13.15 -1.53
C PRO A 35 4.24 13.73 -2.12
N LYS A 36 4.37 14.37 -3.29
CA LYS A 36 3.23 14.94 -4.03
C LYS A 36 2.66 13.91 -5.00
N GLU A 37 1.47 14.20 -5.52
CA GLU A 37 0.88 13.40 -6.60
C GLU A 37 1.86 13.20 -7.77
N GLY A 38 1.90 11.98 -8.31
CA GLY A 38 2.83 11.61 -9.38
C GLY A 38 4.21 11.13 -8.90
N TRP A 39 4.39 10.91 -7.60
CA TRP A 39 5.63 10.31 -7.10
C TRP A 39 5.82 8.87 -7.58
N THR A 40 7.07 8.45 -7.66
CA THR A 40 7.43 7.20 -8.31
C THR A 40 7.84 6.10 -7.31
N LEU A 41 7.85 4.85 -7.79
CA LEU A 41 8.39 3.71 -7.03
C LEU A 41 9.84 3.91 -6.62
N GLU A 42 10.65 4.58 -7.46
CA GLU A 42 12.05 4.86 -7.14
C GLU A 42 12.17 5.92 -6.03
N GLU A 43 11.33 6.96 -6.06
CA GLU A 43 11.24 7.94 -4.98
C GLU A 43 10.78 7.27 -3.68
N PHE A 44 9.77 6.39 -3.76
CA PHE A 44 9.29 5.61 -2.61
C PHE A 44 10.40 4.76 -2.01
N TYR A 45 11.11 3.98 -2.82
CA TYR A 45 12.23 3.18 -2.35
C TYR A 45 13.34 4.02 -1.72
N THR A 46 13.71 5.13 -2.35
CA THR A 46 14.76 6.03 -1.87
C THR A 46 14.43 6.60 -0.50
N ILE A 47 13.17 7.02 -0.30
CA ILE A 47 12.70 7.50 1.00
C ILE A 47 12.69 6.36 2.03
N CYS A 48 12.16 5.19 1.69
CA CYS A 48 12.18 4.03 2.58
C CYS A 48 13.59 3.65 3.02
N LYS A 49 14.55 3.64 2.09
CA LYS A 49 15.96 3.36 2.37
C LYS A 49 16.57 4.36 3.35
N LYS A 50 16.24 5.66 3.21
CA LYS A 50 16.72 6.70 4.12
C LYS A 50 16.11 6.57 5.51
N LEU A 51 14.84 6.15 5.59
CA LEU A 51 14.09 6.07 6.83
C LEU A 51 14.29 4.77 7.61
N THR A 52 14.72 3.67 6.94
CA THR A 52 14.95 2.40 7.60
C THR A 52 16.33 2.40 8.25
N LYS A 53 16.37 2.49 9.58
CA LYS A 53 17.62 2.60 10.34
C LYS A 53 17.46 2.23 11.82
N ASP A 54 18.59 2.03 12.45
CA ASP A 54 18.78 2.00 13.89
C ASP A 54 18.95 3.45 14.37
N THR A 55 18.04 3.92 15.22
CA THR A 55 18.06 5.30 15.73
C THR A 55 18.70 5.43 17.11
N ASN A 56 18.84 4.32 17.83
CA ASN A 56 19.38 4.28 19.19
C ASN A 56 20.82 3.73 19.25
N GLY A 57 21.33 3.13 18.16
CA GLY A 57 22.70 2.63 18.04
C GLY A 57 22.94 1.26 18.67
N ASP A 58 21.87 0.46 18.92
CA ASP A 58 21.99 -0.86 19.53
C ASP A 58 22.27 -1.99 18.50
N GLY A 59 22.35 -1.65 17.22
CA GLY A 59 22.58 -2.58 16.11
C GLY A 59 21.32 -3.20 15.55
N GLN A 60 20.15 -2.87 16.09
CA GLN A 60 18.85 -3.34 15.59
C GLN A 60 18.08 -2.19 14.93
N LEU A 61 17.31 -2.53 13.87
CA LEU A 61 16.43 -1.55 13.25
C LEU A 61 15.24 -1.26 14.17
N ASP A 62 14.97 0.01 14.41
CA ASP A 62 13.85 0.49 15.23
C ASP A 62 12.97 1.53 14.49
N GLN A 63 13.38 1.95 13.29
CA GLN A 63 12.63 2.81 12.38
C GLN A 63 12.60 2.20 10.98
N PHE A 64 11.45 2.27 10.30
CA PHE A 64 11.21 1.59 9.02
C PHE A 64 10.54 2.52 8.00
N GLY A 65 10.86 2.29 6.73
CA GLY A 65 10.28 3.05 5.63
C GLY A 65 8.82 2.70 5.38
N SER A 66 8.49 1.41 5.30
CA SER A 66 7.12 0.99 4.96
C SER A 66 6.73 -0.33 5.62
N THR A 67 5.42 -0.55 5.70
CA THR A 67 4.81 -1.83 6.09
C THR A 67 3.66 -2.19 5.15
N GLU A 68 3.36 -3.49 5.06
CA GLU A 68 2.20 -4.05 4.33
C GLU A 68 2.07 -3.59 2.85
N TYR A 69 3.17 -3.16 2.22
CA TYR A 69 3.22 -2.93 0.78
C TYR A 69 3.42 -4.28 0.09
N THR A 70 2.39 -4.76 -0.60
CA THR A 70 2.37 -6.13 -1.12
C THR A 70 2.58 -6.21 -2.64
N TRP A 71 2.66 -7.43 -3.16
CA TRP A 71 2.77 -7.68 -4.59
C TRP A 71 1.59 -7.09 -5.40
N LYS A 72 0.42 -6.92 -4.79
CA LYS A 72 -0.77 -6.35 -5.45
C LYS A 72 -0.58 -4.87 -5.73
N GLU A 73 -0.11 -4.12 -4.74
CA GLU A 73 0.22 -2.70 -4.88
C GLU A 73 1.36 -2.50 -5.87
N ALA A 74 2.42 -3.33 -5.77
CA ALA A 74 3.56 -3.29 -6.68
C ALA A 74 3.15 -3.58 -8.13
N LEU A 75 2.29 -4.57 -8.36
CA LEU A 75 1.79 -4.93 -9.69
C LEU A 75 0.92 -3.81 -10.27
N ALA A 76 0.00 -3.26 -9.48
CA ALA A 76 -0.83 -2.14 -9.91
C ALA A 76 0.04 -0.91 -10.25
N ALA A 77 1.04 -0.59 -9.41
CA ALA A 77 1.97 0.52 -9.65
C ALA A 77 2.77 0.38 -10.94
N ASN A 78 3.08 -0.86 -11.37
CA ASN A 78 3.74 -1.17 -12.63
C ASN A 78 2.76 -1.25 -13.83
N GLY A 79 1.46 -1.05 -13.62
CA GLY A 79 0.44 -1.20 -14.67
C GLY A 79 0.20 -2.65 -15.11
N GLY A 80 0.62 -3.60 -14.28
CA GLY A 80 0.53 -5.03 -14.59
C GLY A 80 -0.82 -5.65 -14.26
N HIS A 81 -1.15 -6.72 -14.97
CA HIS A 81 -2.34 -7.53 -14.76
C HIS A 81 -1.98 -9.01 -14.77
N LEU A 82 -2.48 -9.78 -13.79
CA LEU A 82 -2.27 -11.23 -13.75
C LEU A 82 -3.05 -11.96 -14.84
N PHE A 83 -4.20 -11.43 -15.23
CA PHE A 83 -5.05 -12.03 -16.26
C PHE A 83 -5.17 -11.09 -17.46
N GLN A 84 -4.89 -11.63 -18.64
CA GLN A 84 -5.05 -10.93 -19.90
C GLN A 84 -5.56 -11.90 -20.97
N GLY A 85 -6.66 -11.57 -21.62
CA GLY A 85 -7.28 -12.42 -22.62
C GLY A 85 -7.72 -13.79 -22.07
N GLY A 86 -8.15 -13.86 -20.80
CA GLY A 86 -8.55 -15.11 -20.13
C GLY A 86 -7.40 -16.01 -19.67
N MET A 87 -6.14 -15.61 -19.87
CA MET A 87 -4.95 -16.37 -19.49
C MET A 87 -4.21 -15.73 -18.34
N LEU A 88 -3.63 -16.56 -17.46
CA LEU A 88 -2.75 -16.15 -16.38
C LEU A 88 -1.34 -15.81 -16.92
N LYS A 89 -0.82 -14.62 -16.61
CA LYS A 89 0.45 -14.08 -17.12
C LYS A 89 1.49 -13.90 -16.01
N LEU A 90 1.85 -14.98 -15.32
CA LEU A 90 2.82 -14.92 -14.21
C LEU A 90 4.25 -14.56 -14.63
N THR A 91 4.61 -14.80 -15.88
CA THR A 91 5.95 -14.54 -16.44
C THR A 91 6.06 -13.17 -17.13
N ALA A 92 5.01 -12.38 -17.11
CA ALA A 92 5.02 -11.05 -17.72
C ALA A 92 6.08 -10.14 -17.07
N PRO A 93 6.75 -9.26 -17.85
CA PRO A 93 7.80 -8.37 -17.33
C PRO A 93 7.33 -7.54 -16.13
N GLU A 94 6.10 -7.04 -16.15
CA GLU A 94 5.51 -6.23 -15.10
C GLU A 94 5.37 -7.01 -13.78
N VAL A 95 5.09 -8.32 -13.86
CA VAL A 95 5.03 -9.19 -12.68
C VAL A 95 6.41 -9.39 -12.09
N LYS A 96 7.41 -9.68 -12.94
CA LYS A 96 8.81 -9.85 -12.52
C LYS A 96 9.36 -8.57 -11.89
N GLU A 97 9.15 -7.41 -12.52
CA GLU A 97 9.58 -6.11 -12.01
C GLU A 97 8.95 -5.82 -10.65
N SER A 98 7.66 -6.12 -10.50
CA SER A 98 6.92 -5.91 -9.24
C SER A 98 7.48 -6.75 -8.09
N LEU A 99 7.77 -8.04 -8.35
CA LEU A 99 8.35 -8.93 -7.35
C LEU A 99 9.79 -8.53 -7.01
N THR A 100 10.58 -8.13 -8.01
CA THR A 100 11.95 -7.62 -7.78
C THR A 100 11.95 -6.34 -6.95
N PHE A 101 11.02 -5.43 -7.22
CA PHE A 101 10.85 -4.21 -6.42
C PHE A 101 10.47 -4.54 -4.98
N LEU A 102 9.52 -5.46 -4.78
CA LEU A 102 9.07 -5.87 -3.45
C LEU A 102 10.22 -6.50 -2.65
N GLN A 103 10.97 -7.42 -3.25
CA GLN A 103 12.14 -8.01 -2.60
C GLN A 103 13.16 -6.94 -2.19
N LYS A 104 13.49 -6.01 -3.10
CA LYS A 104 14.40 -4.88 -2.84
C LYS A 104 13.90 -4.01 -1.66
N LEU A 105 12.59 -3.83 -1.53
CA LEU A 105 11.99 -3.07 -0.44
C LEU A 105 12.04 -3.84 0.89
N GLU A 106 11.77 -5.14 0.88
CA GLU A 106 11.83 -6.01 2.06
C GLU A 106 13.25 -6.19 2.58
N ASP A 107 14.25 -6.26 1.70
CA ASP A 107 15.66 -6.37 2.05
C ASP A 107 16.16 -5.20 2.93
N LEU A 108 15.50 -4.02 2.85
CA LEU A 108 15.81 -2.90 3.73
C LEU A 108 15.60 -3.23 5.21
N ASN A 109 14.65 -4.10 5.51
CA ASN A 109 14.24 -4.43 6.87
C ASN A 109 15.14 -5.47 7.55
N LYS A 110 16.17 -6.00 6.87
CA LYS A 110 17.14 -6.97 7.42
C LYS A 110 16.47 -8.13 8.19
N ASN A 111 15.44 -8.72 7.59
CA ASN A 111 14.64 -9.82 8.16
C ASN A 111 13.70 -9.42 9.32
N TYR A 112 13.62 -8.15 9.70
CA TYR A 112 12.58 -7.72 10.63
C TYR A 112 11.21 -7.71 9.92
N LYS A 113 10.23 -8.35 10.53
CA LYS A 113 8.86 -8.39 9.99
C LYS A 113 8.08 -7.17 10.46
N VAL A 114 8.12 -6.12 9.67
CA VAL A 114 7.38 -4.87 9.94
C VAL A 114 5.88 -5.10 9.77
N SER A 115 5.08 -4.57 10.68
CA SER A 115 3.64 -4.74 10.74
C SER A 115 2.90 -3.40 10.90
N SER A 116 1.58 -3.41 10.71
CA SER A 116 0.72 -2.25 11.03
C SER A 116 0.84 -1.79 12.49
N LYS A 117 1.14 -2.71 13.41
CA LYS A 117 1.39 -2.36 14.81
C LYS A 117 2.62 -1.45 14.98
N ASP A 118 3.66 -1.64 14.17
CA ASP A 118 4.83 -0.76 14.18
C ASP A 118 4.49 0.63 13.65
N PHE A 119 3.57 0.72 12.67
CA PHE A 119 3.02 2.00 12.23
C PHE A 119 2.24 2.68 13.35
N ASP A 120 1.37 1.98 14.06
CA ASP A 120 0.61 2.49 15.21
C ASP A 120 1.53 3.01 16.32
N GLN A 121 2.74 2.45 16.44
CA GLN A 121 3.77 2.90 17.36
C GLN A 121 4.61 4.09 16.85
N GLY A 122 4.29 4.61 15.65
CA GLY A 122 5.03 5.72 15.05
C GLY A 122 6.41 5.36 14.47
N LYS A 123 6.73 4.06 14.37
CA LYS A 123 8.03 3.56 13.89
C LYS A 123 8.14 3.45 12.36
N VAL A 124 7.03 3.56 11.65
CA VAL A 124 6.95 3.35 10.19
C VAL A 124 6.46 4.61 9.50
N ALA A 125 7.05 4.93 8.35
CA ALA A 125 6.70 6.12 7.59
C ALA A 125 5.49 5.93 6.67
N PHE A 126 5.40 4.79 5.97
CA PHE A 126 4.38 4.55 4.94
C PHE A 126 3.61 3.26 5.21
N TYR A 127 2.28 3.37 5.12
CA TYR A 127 1.36 2.25 5.26
C TYR A 127 0.23 2.34 4.24
N PRO A 128 0.14 1.41 3.26
CA PRO A 128 -0.99 1.33 2.36
C PRO A 128 -2.26 0.95 3.12
N MET A 129 -3.29 1.76 3.03
CA MET A 129 -4.57 1.53 3.71
C MET A 129 -5.72 1.56 2.71
N THR A 130 -6.68 0.67 2.91
CA THR A 130 -7.99 0.78 2.28
C THR A 130 -8.78 1.95 2.89
N LEU A 131 -9.76 2.46 2.17
CA LEU A 131 -10.66 3.48 2.71
C LEU A 131 -11.38 2.99 3.99
N ALA A 132 -11.68 1.71 4.10
CA ALA A 132 -12.27 1.11 5.29
C ALA A 132 -11.31 1.20 6.50
N GLN A 133 -10.03 0.86 6.32
CA GLN A 133 -9.00 1.02 7.35
C GLN A 133 -8.83 2.50 7.73
N TYR A 134 -8.72 3.39 6.75
CA TYR A 134 -8.64 4.84 6.98
C TYR A 134 -9.80 5.35 7.86
N ARG A 135 -11.03 4.87 7.64
CA ARG A 135 -12.19 5.24 8.45
C ARG A 135 -12.06 4.82 9.91
N THR A 136 -11.38 3.70 10.19
CA THR A 136 -11.09 3.26 11.57
C THR A 136 -10.08 4.15 12.26
N TYR A 137 -9.12 4.72 11.53
CA TYR A 137 -8.12 5.63 12.08
C TYR A 137 -8.67 7.04 12.32
N LYS A 138 -9.53 7.53 11.42
CA LYS A 138 -10.02 8.93 11.44
C LYS A 138 -10.93 9.29 12.63
N PRO A 139 -11.94 8.48 13.02
CA PRO A 139 -12.80 8.82 14.15
C PRO A 139 -12.17 8.54 15.50
N TYR A 140 -11.04 7.84 15.51
CA TYR A 140 -10.40 7.41 16.71
C TYR A 140 -8.95 7.89 16.74
N PRO A 141 -8.70 8.88 17.56
CA PRO A 141 -7.36 8.99 18.12
C PRO A 141 -6.96 7.70 18.86
N TYR A 142 -7.82 6.69 18.99
CA TYR A 142 -7.56 5.50 19.79
C TYR A 142 -6.46 4.59 19.25
N HIS A 143 -6.38 4.33 17.95
CA HIS A 143 -5.27 3.54 17.44
C HIS A 143 -3.96 4.28 17.56
N VAL A 144 -3.94 5.51 17.11
CA VAL A 144 -2.74 6.36 17.18
C VAL A 144 -2.47 6.81 18.61
N SER A 145 -3.47 7.27 19.38
CA SER A 145 -3.24 7.73 20.76
C SER A 145 -3.01 6.61 21.77
N LYS A 146 -3.40 5.38 21.46
CA LYS A 146 -3.09 4.23 22.33
C LYS A 146 -1.62 3.82 22.27
N TYR A 147 -0.98 3.96 21.09
CA TYR A 147 0.37 3.50 20.85
C TYR A 147 1.35 4.63 20.64
N SER A 148 0.97 5.62 19.85
CA SER A 148 1.81 6.78 19.55
C SER A 148 0.94 7.95 19.11
N ASN A 149 1.32 9.17 19.48
CA ASN A 149 0.62 10.38 19.07
C ASN A 149 1.47 11.08 18.00
N PHE A 150 1.17 10.85 16.74
CA PHE A 150 1.86 11.46 15.60
C PHE A 150 0.88 12.00 14.56
N THR A 151 1.32 13.00 13.84
CA THR A 151 0.55 13.58 12.72
C THR A 151 0.70 12.70 11.48
N TRP A 152 -0.42 12.38 10.83
CA TRP A 152 -0.44 11.58 9.62
C TRP A 152 -1.36 12.16 8.54
N THR A 153 -1.15 11.75 7.31
CA THR A 153 -1.98 12.11 6.16
C THR A 153 -2.05 10.95 5.17
N CYS A 154 -2.95 11.02 4.20
CA CYS A 154 -2.99 10.08 3.09
C CYS A 154 -2.67 10.78 1.78
N ILE A 155 -1.89 10.11 0.95
CA ILE A 155 -1.49 10.55 -0.39
C ILE A 155 -1.79 9.45 -1.42
N PRO A 156 -1.84 9.75 -2.72
CA PRO A 156 -1.92 8.73 -3.76
C PRO A 156 -0.78 7.72 -3.67
N MET A 157 -1.02 6.50 -4.14
CA MET A 157 0.01 5.46 -4.23
C MET A 157 1.12 5.86 -5.20
N PRO A 158 2.39 5.40 -4.97
CA PRO A 158 3.46 5.58 -5.95
C PRO A 158 3.18 4.76 -7.21
N ALA A 159 3.69 5.20 -8.34
CA ALA A 159 3.55 4.51 -9.62
C ALA A 159 4.92 4.35 -10.33
N LYS A 160 4.97 3.53 -11.38
CA LYS A 160 6.20 3.29 -12.17
C LYS A 160 6.79 4.59 -12.74
N SER A 161 5.94 5.54 -13.11
CA SER A 161 6.36 6.83 -13.67
C SER A 161 5.41 7.95 -13.24
N LYS A 162 5.86 9.20 -13.40
CA LYS A 162 5.06 10.41 -13.08
C LYS A 162 3.77 10.53 -13.89
N THR A 163 3.71 9.91 -15.05
CA THR A 163 2.55 9.92 -15.96
C THR A 163 1.61 8.73 -15.73
N THR A 164 2.06 7.70 -15.03
CA THR A 164 1.25 6.53 -14.70
C THR A 164 0.49 6.82 -13.41
N LYS A 165 -0.83 6.74 -13.47
CA LYS A 165 -1.68 6.79 -12.27
C LYS A 165 -2.21 5.39 -12.02
N ALA A 166 -1.82 4.80 -10.91
CA ALA A 166 -2.29 3.47 -10.55
C ALA A 166 -2.66 3.45 -9.07
N THR A 167 -3.85 2.98 -8.79
CA THR A 167 -4.25 2.60 -7.44
C THR A 167 -5.04 1.30 -7.52
N LEU A 168 -4.85 0.46 -6.52
CA LEU A 168 -5.66 -0.73 -6.37
C LEU A 168 -7.01 -0.32 -5.76
N VAL A 169 -8.09 -0.83 -6.35
CA VAL A 169 -9.45 -0.64 -5.84
C VAL A 169 -10.02 -2.00 -5.54
N THR A 170 -10.39 -2.23 -4.28
CA THR A 170 -11.17 -3.40 -3.90
C THR A 170 -12.65 -3.07 -3.99
N THR A 171 -13.44 -3.96 -4.57
CA THR A 171 -14.87 -3.76 -4.76
C THR A 171 -15.63 -4.87 -4.05
N THR A 172 -16.60 -4.50 -3.22
CA THR A 172 -17.57 -5.42 -2.64
C THR A 172 -18.83 -5.41 -3.51
N SER A 173 -19.36 -6.59 -3.82
CA SER A 173 -20.47 -6.73 -4.73
C SER A 173 -21.52 -7.68 -4.16
N PHE A 174 -22.76 -7.42 -4.47
CA PHE A 174 -23.87 -8.38 -4.26
C PHE A 174 -23.95 -9.33 -5.46
N ALA A 175 -24.05 -10.61 -5.17
CA ALA A 175 -24.34 -11.63 -6.18
C ALA A 175 -25.48 -12.52 -5.67
N MET A 176 -26.31 -12.97 -6.60
CA MET A 176 -27.38 -13.91 -6.29
C MET A 176 -26.97 -15.32 -6.71
N SER A 177 -27.26 -16.30 -5.88
CA SER A 177 -27.02 -17.70 -6.22
C SER A 177 -27.91 -18.09 -7.43
N ALA A 178 -27.35 -18.79 -8.40
CA ALA A 178 -28.10 -19.34 -9.52
C ALA A 178 -29.17 -20.37 -9.08
N ARG A 179 -29.10 -20.85 -7.84
CA ARG A 179 -30.07 -21.77 -7.25
C ARG A 179 -31.11 -21.08 -6.37
N SER A 180 -31.07 -19.74 -6.28
CA SER A 180 -32.07 -18.97 -5.52
C SER A 180 -33.42 -19.04 -6.24
N SER A 181 -34.46 -19.30 -5.49
CA SER A 181 -35.85 -19.30 -5.99
C SER A 181 -36.58 -17.95 -5.79
N HIS A 182 -35.85 -16.93 -5.32
CA HIS A 182 -36.40 -15.59 -5.04
C HIS A 182 -35.62 -14.52 -5.76
#